data_073485322d5f9e663c27fc4e1d4f9771
#
_entry.id   073485322d5f9e663c27fc4e1d4f9771
#
_cell.length_a   1.000
_cell.length_b   1.000
_cell.length_c   1.000
_cell.angle_alpha   90.00
_cell.angle_beta   90.00
_cell.angle_gamma   90.00
#
_symmetry.space_group_name_H-M   'P 1'
#
loop_
_entity.id
_entity.type
_entity.pdbx_description
1 polymer ?
#
loop_
_entity_poly.entity_id
_entity_poly.type
_entity_poly.pdbx_seq_one_letter_code
_entity_poly.pdbx_strand_id
1 'polypeptide(L)'
;MSFTAEVRDELARCEPECEYCDLSTLAALTRVSGTLSLAGSGRYRLTVATETGAVARTMITLTHRILKLKTEFTVRKSVLHKVRNYLITLPDQPDLDKALVLLGILDRRGGLVAGVPRHTVARPCCRLAYIRGALIAGGFVADPRGDFHLEIAVQGEQYAKGLCDLLEQIGVHARVNARRGSFAVYIKSAEEIEHLLKLIGAKRSVAEIEEARAVKLVKNDVNRRVNAELANQTRSAGAAQHQLALIDELEQRGLRDTLPDALAVFCDLRERYPDLSLRDLGEMADPPLSKSALYHRVLRLEKLIEANR
;
A
#
# COMPACT_ATOMS: atom_id res chain seq x y z
N MET A 1 -13.25 14.01 -2.85
CA MET A 1 -12.58 13.92 -1.52
C MET A 1 -11.39 13.00 -1.68
N SER A 2 -10.39 13.04 -0.79
CA SER A 2 -9.31 12.05 -0.83
C SER A 2 -9.82 10.72 -0.26
N PHE A 3 -9.27 9.60 -0.70
CA PHE A 3 -9.63 8.27 -0.19
C PHE A 3 -9.49 8.19 1.34
N THR A 4 -8.43 8.78 1.91
CA THR A 4 -8.30 8.94 3.37
C THR A 4 -9.51 9.61 4.02
N ALA A 5 -10.05 10.67 3.41
CA ALA A 5 -11.21 11.39 3.98
C ALA A 5 -12.49 10.55 3.88
N GLU A 6 -12.64 9.74 2.86
CA GLU A 6 -13.76 8.80 2.69
C GLU A 6 -13.73 7.68 3.72
N VAL A 7 -12.54 7.06 3.93
CA VAL A 7 -12.33 6.06 4.99
C VAL A 7 -12.65 6.65 6.37
N ARG A 8 -12.15 7.84 6.69
CA ARG A 8 -12.42 8.50 7.98
C ARG A 8 -13.90 8.82 8.17
N ASP A 9 -14.59 9.29 7.12
CA ASP A 9 -16.04 9.60 7.17
C ASP A 9 -16.87 8.33 7.37
N GLU A 10 -16.49 7.21 6.73
CA GLU A 10 -17.13 5.92 6.90
C GLU A 10 -16.94 5.39 8.33
N LEU A 11 -15.71 5.37 8.83
CA LEU A 11 -15.37 4.90 10.16
C LEU A 11 -16.02 5.74 11.28
N ALA A 12 -16.18 7.05 11.08
CA ALA A 12 -16.82 7.95 12.03
C ALA A 12 -18.33 7.68 12.21
N ARG A 13 -18.94 6.88 11.32
CA ARG A 13 -20.36 6.50 11.37
C ARG A 13 -20.58 5.08 11.87
N CYS A 14 -19.52 4.35 12.18
CA CYS A 14 -19.65 3.00 12.72
C CYS A 14 -20.30 3.02 14.10
N GLU A 15 -21.30 2.17 14.29
CA GLU A 15 -21.95 2.00 15.58
C GLU A 15 -21.06 1.22 16.55
N PRO A 16 -21.16 1.51 17.87
CA PRO A 16 -20.44 0.78 18.89
C PRO A 16 -21.05 -0.61 19.13
N GLU A 17 -20.19 -1.62 19.28
CA GLU A 17 -20.63 -2.98 19.60
C GLU A 17 -20.94 -3.17 21.09
N CYS A 18 -20.40 -2.33 21.96
CA CYS A 18 -20.70 -2.31 23.39
C CYS A 18 -20.61 -0.89 23.97
N GLU A 19 -21.12 -0.70 25.16
CA GLU A 19 -21.14 0.59 25.90
C GLU A 19 -19.76 1.24 26.10
N TYR A 20 -18.67 0.44 26.11
CA TYR A 20 -17.29 0.93 26.29
C TYR A 20 -16.59 1.26 24.98
N CYS A 21 -17.10 0.82 23.83
CA CYS A 21 -16.47 1.09 22.53
C CYS A 21 -16.37 2.59 22.22
N ASP A 22 -17.38 3.35 22.62
CA ASP A 22 -17.37 4.81 22.45
C ASP A 22 -16.27 5.49 23.27
N LEU A 23 -16.05 5.04 24.51
CA LEU A 23 -14.93 5.53 25.33
C LEU A 23 -13.60 5.17 24.68
N SER A 24 -13.46 3.97 24.16
CA SER A 24 -12.24 3.51 23.47
C SER A 24 -11.95 4.37 22.23
N THR A 25 -12.97 4.64 21.41
CA THR A 25 -12.87 5.52 20.24
C THR A 25 -12.45 6.94 20.64
N LEU A 26 -13.10 7.50 21.65
CA LEU A 26 -12.83 8.86 22.14
C LEU A 26 -11.41 8.96 22.73
N ALA A 27 -11.00 7.95 23.50
CA ALA A 27 -9.65 7.88 24.09
C ALA A 27 -8.55 7.88 23.01
N ALA A 28 -8.70 7.05 21.97
CA ALA A 28 -7.75 7.00 20.87
C ALA A 28 -7.75 8.32 20.06
N LEU A 29 -8.92 8.85 19.76
CA LEU A 29 -9.09 10.09 19.02
C LEU A 29 -8.39 11.27 19.73
N THR A 30 -8.63 11.40 21.03
CA THR A 30 -8.01 12.45 21.85
C THR A 30 -6.50 12.22 22.04
N ARG A 31 -6.06 10.98 22.11
CA ARG A 31 -4.63 10.65 22.29
C ARG A 31 -3.81 10.96 21.03
N VAL A 32 -4.36 10.73 19.84
CA VAL A 32 -3.66 10.90 18.56
C VAL A 32 -3.71 12.34 18.07
N SER A 33 -4.87 13.02 18.15
CA SER A 33 -5.05 14.38 17.61
C SER A 33 -5.21 15.47 18.66
N GLY A 34 -5.19 15.09 19.95
CA GLY A 34 -5.36 16.03 21.04
C GLY A 34 -4.05 16.71 21.47
N THR A 35 -4.18 17.97 21.85
CA THR A 35 -3.13 18.75 22.49
C THR A 35 -3.61 19.12 23.89
N LEU A 36 -2.91 18.63 24.92
CA LEU A 36 -3.16 18.98 26.30
C LEU A 36 -2.33 20.21 26.67
N SER A 37 -2.97 21.25 27.14
CA SER A 37 -2.34 22.49 27.63
C SER A 37 -2.57 22.63 29.11
N LEU A 38 -1.52 23.01 29.86
CA LEU A 38 -1.58 23.36 31.26
C LEU A 38 -1.85 24.86 31.40
N ALA A 39 -2.93 25.22 32.09
CA ALA A 39 -3.35 26.61 32.27
C ALA A 39 -2.91 27.17 33.64
N GLY A 40 -1.93 26.55 34.32
CA GLY A 40 -1.49 26.88 35.64
C GLY A 40 -2.40 26.31 36.75
N SER A 41 -1.88 26.18 37.96
CA SER A 41 -2.64 25.70 39.15
C SER A 41 -3.40 24.39 38.98
N GLY A 42 -2.87 23.44 38.20
CA GLY A 42 -3.50 22.15 37.94
C GLY A 42 -4.71 22.20 36.98
N ARG A 43 -4.96 23.31 36.28
CA ARG A 43 -6.01 23.45 35.28
C ARG A 43 -5.57 22.96 33.92
N TYR A 44 -6.45 22.26 33.24
CA TYR A 44 -6.19 21.67 31.93
C TYR A 44 -7.07 22.26 30.85
N ARG A 45 -6.59 22.21 29.63
CA ARG A 45 -7.37 22.46 28.41
C ARG A 45 -6.98 21.40 27.39
N LEU A 46 -7.94 20.66 26.86
CA LEU A 46 -7.71 19.69 25.80
C LEU A 46 -8.29 20.24 24.49
N THR A 47 -7.46 20.30 23.46
CA THR A 47 -7.88 20.78 22.11
C THR A 47 -7.61 19.69 21.09
N VAL A 48 -8.60 19.38 20.26
CA VAL A 48 -8.52 18.44 19.14
C VAL A 48 -8.73 19.19 17.84
N ALA A 49 -7.83 19.00 16.88
CA ALA A 49 -7.93 19.59 15.54
C ALA A 49 -8.17 18.50 14.49
N THR A 50 -9.11 18.73 13.55
CA THR A 50 -9.39 17.81 12.44
C THR A 50 -9.88 18.58 11.20
N GLU A 51 -9.55 18.07 10.02
CA GLU A 51 -10.06 18.59 8.75
C GLU A 51 -11.39 17.95 8.33
N THR A 52 -11.81 16.88 8.99
CA THR A 52 -12.99 16.09 8.65
C THR A 52 -14.17 16.43 9.54
N GLY A 53 -15.24 16.97 8.96
CA GLY A 53 -16.43 17.39 9.72
C GLY A 53 -17.14 16.23 10.44
N ALA A 54 -17.11 15.02 9.89
CA ALA A 54 -17.65 13.83 10.55
C ALA A 54 -16.87 13.52 11.84
N VAL A 55 -15.55 13.57 11.80
CA VAL A 55 -14.67 13.37 12.97
C VAL A 55 -14.94 14.41 14.05
N ALA A 56 -15.10 15.70 13.66
CA ALA A 56 -15.46 16.76 14.60
C ALA A 56 -16.81 16.49 15.30
N ARG A 57 -17.82 16.08 14.54
CA ARG A 57 -19.14 15.69 15.12
C ARG A 57 -19.01 14.52 16.06
N THR A 58 -18.32 13.46 15.67
CA THR A 58 -18.07 12.28 16.52
C THR A 58 -17.41 12.68 17.83
N MET A 59 -16.34 13.52 17.76
CA MET A 59 -15.65 14.02 18.95
C MET A 59 -16.61 14.76 19.90
N ILE A 60 -17.41 15.71 19.39
CA ILE A 60 -18.36 16.47 20.19
C ILE A 60 -19.44 15.57 20.78
N THR A 61 -20.04 14.70 19.96
CA THR A 61 -21.12 13.80 20.41
C THR A 61 -20.64 12.84 21.50
N LEU A 62 -19.47 12.22 21.32
CA LEU A 62 -18.92 11.29 22.31
C LEU A 62 -18.50 12.03 23.59
N THR A 63 -17.92 13.22 23.50
CA THR A 63 -17.59 14.05 24.66
C THR A 63 -18.83 14.38 25.48
N HIS A 64 -19.89 14.84 24.85
CA HIS A 64 -21.14 15.15 25.55
C HIS A 64 -21.83 13.92 26.13
N ARG A 65 -21.85 12.80 25.39
CA ARG A 65 -22.53 11.57 25.80
C ARG A 65 -21.83 10.87 26.97
N ILE A 66 -20.50 10.72 26.89
CA ILE A 66 -19.72 9.91 27.82
C ILE A 66 -19.18 10.75 28.99
N LEU A 67 -18.58 11.89 28.67
CA LEU A 67 -17.90 12.70 29.68
C LEU A 67 -18.80 13.74 30.34
N LYS A 68 -19.96 14.04 29.70
CA LYS A 68 -20.89 15.10 30.14
C LYS A 68 -20.23 16.49 30.24
N LEU A 69 -19.17 16.71 29.46
CA LEU A 69 -18.41 17.97 29.45
C LEU A 69 -18.87 18.88 28.33
N LYS A 70 -18.74 20.19 28.55
CA LYS A 70 -18.96 21.22 27.54
C LYS A 70 -17.78 21.27 26.56
N THR A 71 -18.08 21.61 25.30
CA THR A 71 -17.07 21.81 24.25
C THR A 71 -17.23 23.17 23.60
N GLU A 72 -16.11 23.80 23.27
CA GLU A 72 -16.05 24.98 22.40
C GLU A 72 -15.72 24.50 20.98
N PHE A 73 -16.40 25.03 19.98
CA PHE A 73 -16.21 24.65 18.59
C PHE A 73 -15.84 25.86 17.74
N THR A 74 -14.74 25.76 17.02
CA THR A 74 -14.25 26.82 16.11
C THR A 74 -13.93 26.22 14.74
N VAL A 75 -14.36 26.91 13.69
CA VAL A 75 -14.01 26.56 12.31
C VAL A 75 -13.01 27.57 11.78
N ARG A 76 -11.82 27.13 11.43
CA ARG A 76 -10.80 27.95 10.77
C ARG A 76 -10.73 27.58 9.28
N LYS A 77 -10.79 28.58 8.39
CA LYS A 77 -10.46 28.40 6.98
C LYS A 77 -8.99 28.73 6.77
N SER A 78 -8.21 27.77 6.27
CA SER A 78 -6.88 28.08 5.75
C SER A 78 -7.02 28.87 4.45
N VAL A 79 -6.43 30.06 4.40
CA VAL A 79 -6.44 30.92 3.21
C VAL A 79 -5.59 30.28 2.10
N LEU A 80 -4.50 29.63 2.46
CA LEU A 80 -3.52 29.01 1.53
C LEU A 80 -4.03 27.70 0.89
N HIS A 81 -4.75 26.87 1.66
CA HIS A 81 -5.12 25.51 1.19
C HIS A 81 -6.62 25.31 0.97
N LYS A 82 -7.46 26.35 1.18
CA LYS A 82 -8.94 26.29 1.10
C LYS A 82 -9.57 25.16 1.93
N VAL A 83 -8.83 24.55 2.87
CA VAL A 83 -9.27 23.47 3.74
C VAL A 83 -9.90 24.05 5.00
N ARG A 84 -11.02 23.46 5.44
CA ARG A 84 -11.64 23.79 6.73
C ARG A 84 -10.95 22.96 7.81
N ASN A 85 -10.48 23.62 8.85
CA ASN A 85 -9.95 22.98 10.05
C ASN A 85 -10.93 23.22 11.21
N TYR A 86 -11.40 22.13 11.78
CA TYR A 86 -12.34 22.10 12.90
C TYR A 86 -11.53 21.96 14.19
N LEU A 87 -11.71 22.90 15.10
CA LEU A 87 -11.07 22.93 16.40
C LEU A 87 -12.12 22.69 17.47
N ILE A 88 -11.97 21.60 18.21
CA ILE A 88 -12.83 21.23 19.33
C ILE A 88 -12.01 21.38 20.61
N THR A 89 -12.45 22.25 21.51
CA THR A 89 -11.77 22.51 22.78
C THR A 89 -12.65 22.10 23.96
N LEU A 90 -12.09 21.32 24.85
CA LEU A 90 -12.61 21.10 26.19
C LEU A 90 -11.92 22.13 27.11
N PRO A 91 -12.60 23.24 27.44
CA PRO A 91 -12.04 24.25 28.32
C PRO A 91 -11.87 23.74 29.74
N ASP A 92 -11.15 24.48 30.56
CA ASP A 92 -11.09 24.22 32.00
C ASP A 92 -12.49 24.28 32.61
N GLN A 93 -12.91 23.17 33.21
CA GLN A 93 -14.24 22.98 33.79
C GLN A 93 -14.22 21.86 34.83
N PRO A 94 -15.22 21.78 35.72
CA PRO A 94 -15.33 20.68 36.67
C PRO A 94 -15.30 19.30 35.98
N ASP A 95 -14.65 18.34 36.62
CA ASP A 95 -14.52 16.95 36.17
C ASP A 95 -13.67 16.72 34.91
N LEU A 96 -13.01 17.76 34.34
CA LEU A 96 -12.11 17.56 33.20
C LEU A 96 -10.90 16.71 33.58
N ASP A 97 -10.35 16.87 34.78
CA ASP A 97 -9.28 16.03 35.32
C ASP A 97 -9.66 14.56 35.37
N LYS A 98 -10.86 14.24 35.88
CA LYS A 98 -11.41 12.87 35.90
C LYS A 98 -11.62 12.31 34.50
N ALA A 99 -12.10 13.15 33.58
CA ALA A 99 -12.28 12.78 32.18
C ALA A 99 -10.92 12.47 31.50
N LEU A 100 -9.87 13.24 31.78
CA LEU A 100 -8.52 12.98 31.26
C LEU A 100 -7.95 11.65 31.80
N VAL A 101 -8.26 11.29 33.05
CA VAL A 101 -7.91 9.97 33.61
C VAL A 101 -8.74 8.86 32.95
N LEU A 102 -10.04 9.07 32.75
CA LEU A 102 -10.92 8.11 32.09
C LEU A 102 -10.50 7.85 30.63
N LEU A 103 -10.07 8.88 29.92
CA LEU A 103 -9.51 8.78 28.56
C LEU A 103 -8.10 8.18 28.54
N GLY A 104 -7.45 8.00 29.71
CA GLY A 104 -6.10 7.50 29.80
C GLY A 104 -5.04 8.46 29.26
N ILE A 105 -5.30 9.75 29.29
CA ILE A 105 -4.32 10.81 29.00
C ILE A 105 -3.48 11.06 30.23
N LEU A 106 -4.12 11.11 31.40
CA LEU A 106 -3.49 11.21 32.71
C LEU A 106 -3.65 9.92 33.51
N ASP A 107 -2.72 9.63 34.38
CA ASP A 107 -2.87 8.65 35.44
C ASP A 107 -3.57 9.26 36.69
N ARG A 108 -3.89 8.43 37.67
CA ARG A 108 -4.55 8.89 38.92
C ARG A 108 -3.69 9.85 39.75
N ARG A 109 -2.40 9.99 39.45
CA ARG A 109 -1.47 10.91 40.11
C ARG A 109 -1.23 12.20 39.32
N GLY A 110 -1.92 12.36 38.17
CA GLY A 110 -1.78 13.51 37.26
C GLY A 110 -0.59 13.41 36.31
N GLY A 111 0.09 12.26 36.23
CA GLY A 111 1.16 12.00 35.28
C GLY A 111 0.62 11.66 33.90
N LEU A 112 1.37 12.00 32.84
CA LEU A 112 1.01 11.64 31.46
C LEU A 112 1.20 10.13 31.22
N VAL A 113 0.18 9.47 30.68
CA VAL A 113 0.25 8.06 30.28
C VAL A 113 0.99 7.96 28.96
N ALA A 114 2.09 7.22 28.91
CA ALA A 114 2.94 7.17 27.72
C ALA A 114 2.46 6.18 26.65
N GLY A 115 1.86 5.04 27.04
CA GLY A 115 1.40 3.97 26.15
C GLY A 115 -0.11 3.96 25.90
N VAL A 116 -0.61 2.87 25.34
CA VAL A 116 -2.05 2.61 25.18
C VAL A 116 -2.66 2.26 26.55
N PRO A 117 -3.72 2.96 26.99
CA PRO A 117 -4.33 2.71 28.29
C PRO A 117 -5.06 1.36 28.33
N ARG A 118 -4.65 0.44 29.19
CA ARG A 118 -5.18 -0.94 29.24
C ARG A 118 -6.69 -1.01 29.42
N HIS A 119 -7.28 -0.13 30.23
CA HIS A 119 -8.71 -0.13 30.52
C HIS A 119 -9.57 0.22 29.30
N THR A 120 -9.04 1.00 28.33
CA THR A 120 -9.74 1.37 27.09
C THR A 120 -9.72 0.28 26.03
N VAL A 121 -8.91 -0.77 26.19
CA VAL A 121 -8.72 -1.86 25.21
C VAL A 121 -8.93 -3.25 25.82
N ALA A 122 -9.62 -3.33 26.95
CA ALA A 122 -9.78 -4.56 27.71
C ALA A 122 -10.59 -5.64 26.95
N ARG A 123 -11.62 -5.24 26.19
CA ARG A 123 -12.47 -6.14 25.40
C ARG A 123 -12.05 -6.18 23.93
N PRO A 124 -12.27 -7.30 23.20
CA PRO A 124 -11.93 -7.38 21.77
C PRO A 124 -12.57 -6.26 20.92
N CYS A 125 -13.88 -6.01 21.10
CA CYS A 125 -14.59 -4.92 20.40
C CYS A 125 -14.02 -3.53 20.75
N CYS A 126 -13.58 -3.32 22.00
CA CYS A 126 -12.95 -2.07 22.43
C CYS A 126 -11.58 -1.86 21.78
N ARG A 127 -10.82 -2.93 21.51
CA ARG A 127 -9.56 -2.84 20.74
C ARG A 127 -9.81 -2.34 19.33
N LEU A 128 -10.81 -2.92 18.64
CA LEU A 128 -11.22 -2.48 17.30
C LEU A 128 -11.68 -1.03 17.31
N ALA A 129 -12.50 -0.64 18.29
CA ALA A 129 -12.98 0.72 18.47
C ALA A 129 -11.82 1.71 18.74
N TYR A 130 -10.82 1.31 19.54
CA TYR A 130 -9.63 2.11 19.80
C TYR A 130 -8.80 2.33 18.53
N ILE A 131 -8.52 1.26 17.77
CA ILE A 131 -7.80 1.35 16.48
C ILE A 131 -8.58 2.20 15.49
N ARG A 132 -9.91 2.04 15.42
CA ARG A 132 -10.80 2.90 14.63
C ARG A 132 -10.62 4.38 14.99
N GLY A 133 -10.66 4.71 16.27
CA GLY A 133 -10.45 6.07 16.77
C GLY A 133 -9.08 6.62 16.40
N ALA A 134 -8.02 5.83 16.52
CA ALA A 134 -6.67 6.22 16.15
C ALA A 134 -6.54 6.50 14.63
N LEU A 135 -7.14 5.64 13.78
CA LEU A 135 -7.15 5.83 12.33
C LEU A 135 -7.95 7.07 11.91
N ILE A 136 -9.11 7.30 12.52
CA ILE A 136 -9.92 8.51 12.29
C ILE A 136 -9.12 9.77 12.63
N ALA A 137 -8.35 9.74 13.72
CA ALA A 137 -7.62 10.90 14.24
C ALA A 137 -6.38 11.25 13.42
N GLY A 138 -5.50 10.27 13.19
CA GLY A 138 -4.18 10.48 12.58
C GLY A 138 -3.85 9.56 11.43
N GLY A 139 -4.83 8.77 10.94
CA GLY A 139 -4.60 7.80 9.88
C GLY A 139 -4.53 8.43 8.49
N PHE A 140 -3.67 7.89 7.68
CA PHE A 140 -3.61 8.12 6.23
C PHE A 140 -3.79 6.79 5.52
N VAL A 141 -4.64 6.76 4.50
CA VAL A 141 -4.81 5.61 3.61
C VAL A 141 -4.61 6.09 2.19
N ALA A 142 -3.62 5.55 1.51
CA ALA A 142 -3.33 5.91 0.13
C ALA A 142 -4.48 5.51 -0.80
N ASP A 143 -4.63 6.23 -1.91
CA ASP A 143 -5.57 5.86 -2.97
C ASP A 143 -5.21 4.47 -3.50
N PRO A 144 -6.15 3.50 -3.48
CA PRO A 144 -5.86 2.11 -3.86
C PRO A 144 -5.47 1.95 -5.34
N ARG A 145 -5.70 2.95 -6.19
CA ARG A 145 -5.20 2.99 -7.57
C ARG A 145 -3.69 3.22 -7.66
N GLY A 146 -3.09 3.86 -6.64
CA GLY A 146 -1.64 3.99 -6.43
C GLY A 146 -1.06 2.85 -5.59
N ASP A 147 0.02 3.10 -4.85
CA ASP A 147 0.63 2.11 -3.97
C ASP A 147 -0.22 1.88 -2.71
N PHE A 148 -0.29 0.63 -2.26
CA PHE A 148 -0.98 0.29 -1.02
C PHE A 148 -0.15 0.77 0.18
N HIS A 149 -0.72 1.67 0.95
CA HIS A 149 -0.10 2.21 2.15
C HIS A 149 -1.16 2.73 3.12
N LEU A 150 -1.09 2.28 4.35
CA LEU A 150 -1.85 2.82 5.48
C LEU A 150 -0.87 3.18 6.57
N GLU A 151 -1.03 4.36 7.17
CA GLU A 151 -0.25 4.75 8.34
C GLU A 151 -1.09 5.52 9.35
N ILE A 152 -0.70 5.44 10.62
CA ILE A 152 -1.24 6.25 11.71
C ILE A 152 -0.08 7.03 12.30
N ALA A 153 -0.11 8.34 12.15
CA ALA A 153 0.87 9.24 12.73
C ALA A 153 0.57 9.46 14.22
N VAL A 154 1.56 9.27 15.07
CA VAL A 154 1.40 9.35 16.53
C VAL A 154 2.58 10.05 17.18
N GLN A 155 2.36 10.56 18.42
CA GLN A 155 3.40 11.13 19.25
C GLN A 155 3.86 10.09 20.29
N GLY A 156 5.17 9.95 20.45
CA GLY A 156 5.77 9.08 21.45
C GLY A 156 5.95 7.62 21.01
N GLU A 157 7.17 7.14 21.20
CA GLU A 157 7.59 5.78 20.81
C GLU A 157 6.79 4.69 21.53
N GLN A 158 6.56 4.87 22.83
CA GLN A 158 5.87 3.88 23.64
C GLN A 158 4.39 3.72 23.22
N TYR A 159 3.76 4.81 22.77
CA TYR A 159 2.42 4.76 22.22
C TYR A 159 2.40 4.06 20.84
N ALA A 160 3.37 4.36 19.99
CA ALA A 160 3.50 3.71 18.68
C ALA A 160 3.70 2.19 18.81
N LYS A 161 4.57 1.75 19.73
CA LYS A 161 4.76 0.33 20.05
C LYS A 161 3.46 -0.31 20.57
N GLY A 162 2.80 0.33 21.54
CA GLY A 162 1.54 -0.17 22.08
C GLY A 162 0.41 -0.26 21.04
N LEU A 163 0.41 0.62 20.02
CA LEU A 163 -0.54 0.53 18.92
C LEU A 163 -0.19 -0.62 17.96
N CYS A 164 1.10 -0.88 17.71
CA CYS A 164 1.54 -2.08 16.98
C CYS A 164 1.14 -3.36 17.71
N ASP A 165 1.38 -3.45 19.00
CA ASP A 165 0.99 -4.61 19.82
C ASP A 165 -0.52 -4.84 19.78
N LEU A 166 -1.31 -3.77 19.73
CA LEU A 166 -2.76 -3.84 19.64
C LEU A 166 -3.22 -4.35 18.26
N LEU A 167 -2.54 -3.94 17.18
CA LEU A 167 -2.78 -4.45 15.83
C LEU A 167 -2.41 -5.92 15.71
N GLU A 168 -1.27 -6.33 16.27
CA GLU A 168 -0.85 -7.72 16.31
C GLU A 168 -1.87 -8.63 17.02
N GLN A 169 -2.48 -8.16 18.13
CA GLN A 169 -3.53 -8.89 18.86
C GLN A 169 -4.80 -9.14 18.04
N ILE A 170 -5.02 -8.41 16.96
CA ILE A 170 -6.12 -8.61 16.02
C ILE A 170 -5.69 -9.27 14.70
N GLY A 171 -4.46 -9.78 14.64
CA GLY A 171 -3.91 -10.47 13.47
C GLY A 171 -3.46 -9.55 12.34
N VAL A 172 -3.10 -8.30 12.64
CA VAL A 172 -2.63 -7.32 11.66
C VAL A 172 -1.19 -6.92 11.96
N HIS A 173 -0.28 -7.17 11.01
CA HIS A 173 1.15 -6.90 11.19
C HIS A 173 1.50 -5.48 10.72
N ALA A 174 1.74 -4.59 11.66
CA ALA A 174 2.19 -3.24 11.40
C ALA A 174 3.66 -3.05 11.81
N ARG A 175 4.28 -2.01 11.27
CA ARG A 175 5.66 -1.61 11.61
C ARG A 175 5.68 -0.17 12.10
N VAL A 176 6.68 0.16 12.92
CA VAL A 176 6.93 1.53 13.38
C VAL A 176 8.07 2.13 12.58
N ASN A 177 7.88 3.35 12.11
CA ASN A 177 8.92 4.17 11.52
C ASN A 177 9.07 5.46 12.36
N ALA A 178 10.27 5.72 12.84
CA ALA A 178 10.59 6.96 13.52
C ALA A 178 10.78 8.09 12.50
N ARG A 179 10.11 9.22 12.72
CA ARG A 179 10.24 10.45 11.94
C ARG A 179 10.72 11.58 12.85
N ARG A 180 11.19 12.68 12.25
CA ARG A 180 11.64 13.83 13.03
C ARG A 180 10.49 14.38 13.90
N GLY A 181 10.52 14.09 15.20
CA GLY A 181 9.52 14.54 16.20
C GLY A 181 8.22 13.75 16.26
N SER A 182 8.08 12.63 15.53
CA SER A 182 6.88 11.79 15.55
C SER A 182 7.18 10.34 15.16
N PHE A 183 6.17 9.47 15.24
CA PHE A 183 6.25 8.08 14.82
C PHE A 183 5.09 7.76 13.89
N ALA A 184 5.33 6.88 12.90
CA ALA A 184 4.29 6.35 12.03
C ALA A 184 4.17 4.83 12.25
N VAL A 185 2.99 4.38 12.64
CA VAL A 185 2.62 2.96 12.61
C VAL A 185 2.03 2.69 11.23
N TYR A 186 2.64 1.79 10.44
CA TYR A 186 2.28 1.66 9.04
C TYR A 186 2.16 0.21 8.55
N ILE A 187 1.36 0.02 7.50
CA ILE A 187 1.10 -1.22 6.80
C ILE A 187 1.26 -0.97 5.30
N LYS A 188 1.90 -1.90 4.57
CA LYS A 188 2.11 -1.82 3.11
C LYS A 188 1.44 -2.95 2.33
N SER A 189 1.05 -4.04 3.00
CA SER A 189 0.35 -5.15 2.36
C SER A 189 -1.10 -4.77 2.10
N ALA A 190 -1.58 -4.98 0.87
CA ALA A 190 -2.99 -4.78 0.52
C ALA A 190 -3.90 -5.67 1.37
N GLU A 191 -3.52 -6.95 1.55
CA GLU A 191 -4.28 -7.92 2.34
C GLU A 191 -4.43 -7.47 3.81
N GLU A 192 -3.34 -6.99 4.41
CA GLU A 192 -3.36 -6.51 5.79
C GLU A 192 -4.21 -5.25 5.95
N ILE A 193 -4.16 -4.34 4.94
CA ILE A 193 -4.98 -3.12 4.92
C ILE A 193 -6.46 -3.47 4.77
N GLU A 194 -6.80 -4.34 3.83
CA GLU A 194 -8.17 -4.86 3.64
C GLU A 194 -8.69 -5.53 4.91
N HIS A 195 -7.88 -6.40 5.51
CA HIS A 195 -8.22 -7.10 6.75
C HIS A 195 -8.49 -6.13 7.90
N LEU A 196 -7.59 -5.18 8.13
CA LEU A 196 -7.76 -4.14 9.15
C LEU A 196 -9.03 -3.33 8.93
N LEU A 197 -9.22 -2.78 7.73
CA LEU A 197 -10.37 -1.92 7.42
C LEU A 197 -11.70 -2.68 7.55
N LYS A 198 -11.73 -3.97 7.19
CA LYS A 198 -12.88 -4.84 7.39
C LYS A 198 -13.20 -5.03 8.86
N LEU A 199 -12.20 -5.34 9.69
CA LEU A 199 -12.36 -5.52 11.14
C LEU A 199 -12.90 -4.26 11.83
N ILE A 200 -12.40 -3.09 11.45
CA ILE A 200 -12.83 -1.82 12.07
C ILE A 200 -14.07 -1.19 11.43
N GLY A 201 -14.65 -1.81 10.38
CA GLY A 201 -15.97 -1.48 9.86
C GLY A 201 -16.01 -0.61 8.60
N ALA A 202 -14.88 -0.39 7.88
CA ALA A 202 -14.83 0.39 6.63
C ALA A 202 -15.17 -0.47 5.40
N LYS A 203 -16.39 -1.01 5.34
CA LYS A 203 -16.83 -1.98 4.31
C LYS A 203 -16.78 -1.43 2.87
N ARG A 204 -17.17 -0.17 2.66
CA ARG A 204 -17.15 0.48 1.34
C ARG A 204 -15.73 0.68 0.86
N SER A 205 -14.87 1.18 1.73
CA SER A 205 -13.46 1.39 1.43
C SER A 205 -12.73 0.08 1.12
N VAL A 206 -13.10 -1.01 1.78
CA VAL A 206 -12.60 -2.37 1.48
C VAL A 206 -12.99 -2.78 0.06
N ALA A 207 -14.26 -2.60 -0.34
CA ALA A 207 -14.71 -2.96 -1.69
C ALA A 207 -13.93 -2.18 -2.78
N GLU A 208 -13.65 -0.90 -2.57
CA GLU A 208 -12.84 -0.11 -3.49
C GLU A 208 -11.38 -0.60 -3.58
N ILE A 209 -10.79 -1.05 -2.47
CA ILE A 209 -9.44 -1.64 -2.45
C ILE A 209 -9.43 -2.98 -3.18
N GLU A 210 -10.41 -3.85 -2.95
CA GLU A 210 -10.56 -5.15 -3.62
C GLU A 210 -10.69 -4.98 -5.13
N GLU A 211 -11.51 -4.03 -5.59
CA GLU A 211 -11.67 -3.71 -7.02
C GLU A 211 -10.35 -3.21 -7.64
N ALA A 212 -9.70 -2.26 -7.00
CA ALA A 212 -8.42 -1.72 -7.48
C ALA A 212 -7.33 -2.80 -7.53
N ARG A 213 -7.31 -3.72 -6.56
CA ARG A 213 -6.40 -4.86 -6.52
C ARG A 213 -6.64 -5.83 -7.68
N ALA A 214 -7.91 -6.16 -7.96
CA ALA A 214 -8.27 -7.03 -9.08
C ALA A 214 -7.79 -6.44 -10.43
N VAL A 215 -8.01 -5.14 -10.65
CA VAL A 215 -7.54 -4.45 -11.85
C VAL A 215 -6.01 -4.47 -11.96
N LYS A 216 -5.29 -4.27 -10.86
CA LYS A 216 -3.82 -4.35 -10.85
C LYS A 216 -3.29 -5.74 -11.17
N LEU A 217 -3.91 -6.79 -10.65
CA LEU A 217 -3.52 -8.18 -10.96
C LEU A 217 -3.63 -8.47 -12.45
N VAL A 218 -4.73 -8.07 -13.09
CA VAL A 218 -4.93 -8.23 -14.55
C VAL A 218 -3.87 -7.44 -15.33
N LYS A 219 -3.66 -6.16 -14.99
CA LYS A 219 -2.63 -5.34 -15.65
C LYS A 219 -1.22 -5.93 -15.53
N ASN A 220 -0.86 -6.44 -14.35
CA ASN A 220 0.44 -7.04 -14.12
C ASN A 220 0.62 -8.35 -14.91
N ASP A 221 -0.44 -9.16 -15.06
CA ASP A 221 -0.39 -10.37 -15.87
C ASP A 221 -0.20 -10.04 -17.36
N VAL A 222 -0.99 -9.09 -17.89
CA VAL A 222 -0.83 -8.60 -19.26
C VAL A 222 0.57 -8.06 -19.51
N ASN A 223 1.08 -7.20 -18.62
CA ASN A 223 2.42 -6.64 -18.76
C ASN A 223 3.51 -7.73 -18.75
N ARG A 224 3.37 -8.75 -17.90
CA ARG A 224 4.31 -9.89 -17.88
C ARG A 224 4.29 -10.67 -19.20
N ARG A 225 3.10 -10.92 -19.77
CA ARG A 225 2.97 -11.61 -21.07
C ARG A 225 3.57 -10.79 -22.19
N VAL A 226 3.24 -9.51 -22.27
CA VAL A 226 3.80 -8.60 -23.31
C VAL A 226 5.33 -8.50 -23.20
N ASN A 227 5.87 -8.34 -21.99
CA ASN A 227 7.31 -8.28 -21.80
C ASN A 227 8.01 -9.61 -22.17
N ALA A 228 7.40 -10.75 -21.86
CA ALA A 228 7.93 -12.05 -22.25
C ALA A 228 7.90 -12.24 -23.77
N GLU A 229 6.84 -11.79 -24.42
CA GLU A 229 6.71 -11.86 -25.90
C GLU A 229 7.71 -10.96 -26.58
N LEU A 230 7.85 -9.70 -26.15
CA LEU A 230 8.87 -8.77 -26.65
C LEU A 230 10.31 -9.33 -26.48
N ALA A 231 10.60 -9.90 -25.33
CA ALA A 231 11.91 -10.52 -25.08
C ALA A 231 12.15 -11.75 -25.98
N ASN A 232 11.11 -12.52 -26.30
CA ASN A 232 11.19 -13.64 -27.24
C ASN A 232 11.41 -13.15 -28.67
N GLN A 233 10.67 -12.14 -29.12
CA GLN A 233 10.83 -11.53 -30.43
C GLN A 233 12.22 -10.94 -30.62
N THR A 234 12.73 -10.17 -29.63
CA THR A 234 14.07 -9.58 -29.67
C THR A 234 15.15 -10.65 -29.77
N ARG A 235 15.05 -11.74 -29.01
CA ARG A 235 15.99 -12.88 -29.09
C ARG A 235 15.92 -13.59 -30.43
N SER A 236 14.71 -13.76 -30.99
CA SER A 236 14.52 -14.38 -32.30
C SER A 236 15.10 -13.54 -33.42
N ALA A 237 14.85 -12.23 -33.42
CA ALA A 237 15.38 -11.30 -34.39
C ALA A 237 16.93 -11.23 -34.34
N GLY A 238 17.52 -11.14 -33.14
CA GLY A 238 18.96 -11.16 -32.96
C GLY A 238 19.61 -12.47 -33.46
N ALA A 239 18.96 -13.61 -33.21
CA ALA A 239 19.41 -14.89 -33.74
C ALA A 239 19.31 -14.96 -35.27
N ALA A 240 18.25 -14.43 -35.85
CA ALA A 240 18.08 -14.38 -37.31
C ALA A 240 19.15 -13.49 -37.98
N GLN A 241 19.43 -12.30 -37.43
CA GLN A 241 20.50 -11.42 -37.89
C GLN A 241 21.88 -12.08 -37.81
N HIS A 242 22.17 -12.76 -36.68
CA HIS A 242 23.42 -13.52 -36.55
C HIS A 242 23.54 -14.60 -37.62
N GLN A 243 22.47 -15.34 -37.93
CA GLN A 243 22.45 -16.39 -38.95
C GLN A 243 22.67 -15.81 -40.37
N LEU A 244 22.07 -14.65 -40.69
CA LEU A 244 22.30 -13.97 -41.93
C LEU A 244 23.75 -13.49 -42.05
N ALA A 245 24.33 -12.94 -41.00
CA ALA A 245 25.74 -12.56 -40.96
C ALA A 245 26.70 -13.76 -41.20
N LEU A 246 26.37 -14.94 -40.65
CA LEU A 246 27.12 -16.17 -40.94
C LEU A 246 27.06 -16.56 -42.42
N ILE A 247 25.87 -16.41 -43.04
CA ILE A 247 25.67 -16.72 -44.47
C ILE A 247 26.47 -15.74 -45.33
N ASP A 248 26.41 -14.44 -45.03
CA ASP A 248 27.20 -13.42 -45.72
C ASP A 248 28.73 -13.71 -45.63
N GLU A 249 29.20 -14.14 -44.45
CA GLU A 249 30.61 -14.51 -44.23
C GLU A 249 31.01 -15.74 -45.06
N LEU A 250 30.13 -16.73 -45.22
CA LEU A 250 30.34 -17.90 -46.07
C LEU A 250 30.45 -17.51 -47.55
N GLU A 251 29.61 -16.60 -48.03
CA GLU A 251 29.64 -16.09 -49.40
C GLU A 251 30.94 -15.32 -49.67
N GLN A 252 31.31 -14.41 -48.77
CA GLN A 252 32.56 -13.63 -48.90
C GLN A 252 33.83 -14.50 -48.98
N ARG A 253 33.79 -15.69 -48.34
CA ARG A 253 34.90 -16.65 -48.34
C ARG A 253 34.84 -17.66 -49.50
N GLY A 254 33.78 -17.61 -50.34
CA GLY A 254 33.60 -18.56 -51.44
C GLY A 254 33.28 -20.00 -50.96
N LEU A 255 32.78 -20.15 -49.73
CA LEU A 255 32.46 -21.48 -49.16
C LEU A 255 31.06 -21.93 -49.46
N ARG A 256 30.21 -21.08 -50.02
CA ARG A 256 28.78 -21.34 -50.28
C ARG A 256 28.56 -22.59 -51.11
N ASP A 257 29.31 -22.74 -52.24
CA ASP A 257 29.18 -23.82 -53.21
C ASP A 257 29.73 -25.15 -52.69
N THR A 258 30.49 -25.15 -51.60
CA THR A 258 31.08 -26.34 -50.97
C THR A 258 30.29 -26.89 -49.82
N LEU A 259 29.11 -26.26 -49.50
CA LEU A 259 28.29 -26.66 -48.38
C LEU A 259 27.59 -28.01 -48.65
N PRO A 260 27.48 -28.87 -47.64
CA PRO A 260 26.58 -30.02 -47.66
C PRO A 260 25.12 -29.59 -47.90
N ASP A 261 24.35 -30.35 -48.70
CA ASP A 261 22.97 -30.02 -49.07
C ASP A 261 22.11 -29.54 -47.91
N ALA A 262 22.21 -30.23 -46.77
CA ALA A 262 21.44 -29.85 -45.58
C ALA A 262 21.76 -28.44 -45.06
N LEU A 263 23.00 -27.96 -45.21
CA LEU A 263 23.38 -26.62 -44.79
C LEU A 263 23.02 -25.58 -45.87
N ALA A 264 23.15 -25.93 -47.17
CA ALA A 264 22.71 -25.07 -48.24
C ALA A 264 21.22 -24.77 -48.16
N VAL A 265 20.37 -25.80 -47.95
CA VAL A 265 18.94 -25.64 -47.74
C VAL A 265 18.57 -24.73 -46.56
N PHE A 266 19.34 -24.80 -45.49
CA PHE A 266 19.14 -23.88 -44.33
C PHE A 266 19.45 -22.43 -44.73
N CYS A 267 20.50 -22.20 -45.43
CA CYS A 267 20.90 -20.88 -45.89
C CYS A 267 19.85 -20.26 -46.80
N ASP A 268 19.40 -21.01 -47.81
CA ASP A 268 18.34 -20.57 -48.75
C ASP A 268 17.04 -20.25 -48.06
N LEU A 269 16.64 -21.07 -47.06
CA LEU A 269 15.45 -20.80 -46.24
C LEU A 269 15.61 -19.52 -45.42
N ARG A 270 16.74 -19.29 -44.79
CA ARG A 270 17.02 -18.11 -43.96
C ARG A 270 17.01 -16.83 -44.79
N GLU A 271 17.64 -16.85 -45.96
CA GLU A 271 17.65 -15.72 -46.87
C GLU A 271 16.24 -15.40 -47.40
N ARG A 272 15.48 -16.44 -47.71
CA ARG A 272 14.11 -16.29 -48.21
C ARG A 272 13.14 -15.77 -47.11
N TYR A 273 13.41 -16.11 -45.84
CA TYR A 273 12.57 -15.76 -44.72
C TYR A 273 13.42 -15.18 -43.57
N PRO A 274 13.94 -13.94 -43.71
CA PRO A 274 14.95 -13.37 -42.82
C PRO A 274 14.44 -13.14 -41.40
N ASP A 275 13.13 -12.89 -41.20
CA ASP A 275 12.57 -12.48 -39.92
C ASP A 275 11.93 -13.62 -39.12
N LEU A 276 11.75 -14.82 -39.74
CA LEU A 276 11.11 -15.94 -39.08
C LEU A 276 11.97 -16.51 -37.93
N SER A 277 11.31 -16.93 -36.84
CA SER A 277 11.99 -17.73 -35.83
C SER A 277 12.47 -19.07 -36.38
N LEU A 278 13.45 -19.72 -35.75
CA LEU A 278 13.90 -21.06 -36.17
C LEU A 278 12.76 -22.10 -36.15
N ARG A 279 11.74 -21.92 -35.32
CA ARG A 279 10.58 -22.79 -35.29
C ARG A 279 9.75 -22.60 -36.57
N ASP A 280 9.36 -21.37 -36.84
CA ASP A 280 8.51 -21.03 -37.98
C ASP A 280 9.26 -21.29 -39.30
N LEU A 281 10.58 -21.04 -39.30
CA LEU A 281 11.45 -21.38 -40.44
C LEU A 281 11.47 -22.89 -40.69
N GLY A 282 11.43 -23.71 -39.67
CA GLY A 282 11.36 -25.17 -39.80
C GLY A 282 10.04 -25.66 -40.45
N GLU A 283 8.96 -24.95 -40.20
CA GLU A 283 7.67 -25.23 -40.81
C GLU A 283 7.64 -24.91 -42.30
N MET A 284 8.49 -24.00 -42.81
CA MET A 284 8.66 -23.64 -44.21
C MET A 284 9.58 -24.58 -44.98
N ALA A 285 10.24 -25.51 -44.33
CA ALA A 285 11.09 -26.51 -44.97
C ALA A 285 10.24 -27.68 -45.56
N ASP A 286 10.68 -28.26 -46.67
CA ASP A 286 10.06 -29.45 -47.26
C ASP A 286 11.12 -30.58 -47.31
N PRO A 287 10.98 -31.68 -46.57
CA PRO A 287 9.95 -31.88 -45.50
C PRO A 287 10.18 -30.96 -44.28
N PRO A 288 9.13 -30.69 -43.46
CA PRO A 288 9.25 -29.82 -42.26
C PRO A 288 10.33 -30.26 -41.29
N LEU A 289 11.06 -29.29 -40.72
CA LEU A 289 12.20 -29.51 -39.82
C LEU A 289 11.92 -29.01 -38.42
N SER A 290 12.43 -29.71 -37.43
CA SER A 290 12.31 -29.24 -36.05
C SER A 290 13.25 -28.05 -35.80
N LYS A 291 12.88 -27.19 -34.83
CA LYS A 291 13.74 -26.10 -34.34
C LYS A 291 15.14 -26.62 -33.96
N SER A 292 15.22 -27.80 -33.30
CA SER A 292 16.48 -28.42 -32.89
C SER A 292 17.35 -28.81 -34.11
N ALA A 293 16.73 -29.36 -35.15
CA ALA A 293 17.44 -29.71 -36.38
C ALA A 293 18.05 -28.48 -37.05
N LEU A 294 17.31 -27.38 -37.16
CA LEU A 294 17.81 -26.12 -37.71
C LEU A 294 18.91 -25.51 -36.82
N TYR A 295 18.74 -25.55 -35.50
CA TYR A 295 19.75 -25.06 -34.56
C TYR A 295 21.09 -25.81 -34.73
N HIS A 296 21.06 -27.14 -34.89
CA HIS A 296 22.27 -27.92 -35.18
C HIS A 296 22.91 -27.58 -36.54
N ARG A 297 22.13 -27.15 -37.53
CA ARG A 297 22.67 -26.64 -38.80
C ARG A 297 23.42 -25.34 -38.59
N VAL A 298 22.88 -24.40 -37.81
CA VAL A 298 23.56 -23.16 -37.43
C VAL A 298 24.91 -23.44 -36.75
N LEU A 299 24.93 -24.31 -35.74
CA LEU A 299 26.18 -24.68 -35.06
C LEU A 299 27.23 -25.32 -36.00
N ARG A 300 26.77 -26.06 -37.02
CA ARG A 300 27.67 -26.62 -38.03
C ARG A 300 28.24 -25.55 -38.96
N LEU A 301 27.45 -24.54 -39.34
CA LEU A 301 27.94 -23.38 -40.12
C LEU A 301 28.97 -22.60 -39.34
N GLU A 302 28.74 -22.30 -38.08
CA GLU A 302 29.71 -21.63 -37.20
C GLU A 302 31.05 -22.37 -37.17
N LYS A 303 31.02 -23.69 -36.91
CA LYS A 303 32.22 -24.54 -36.89
C LYS A 303 32.97 -24.57 -38.26
N LEU A 304 32.23 -24.56 -39.36
CA LEU A 304 32.80 -24.57 -40.68
C LEU A 304 33.53 -23.25 -40.99
N ILE A 305 32.94 -22.14 -40.58
CA ILE A 305 33.59 -20.82 -40.69
C ILE A 305 34.84 -20.73 -39.81
N GLU A 306 34.76 -21.25 -38.57
CA GLU A 306 35.91 -21.27 -37.67
C GLU A 306 37.07 -22.15 -38.17
N ALA A 307 36.78 -23.29 -38.77
CA ALA A 307 37.78 -24.23 -39.30
C ALA A 307 38.48 -23.69 -40.54
N ASN A 308 37.90 -22.67 -41.23
CA ASN A 308 38.46 -22.05 -42.41
C ASN A 308 39.00 -20.62 -42.16
N ARG A 309 39.17 -20.27 -40.88
CA ARG A 309 39.92 -19.07 -40.44
C ARG A 309 41.40 -19.32 -40.56
#